data_422ebcc08c188367d4db7c42f3222d5a
#
_entry.id   422ebcc08c188367d4db7c42f3222d5a
#
_cell.length_a   1.000
_cell.length_b   1.000
_cell.length_c   1.000
_cell.angle_alpha   90.00
_cell.angle_beta   90.00
_cell.angle_gamma   90.00
#
_symmetry.space_group_name_H-M   'P 1'
#
loop_
_entity.id
_entity.type
_entity.pdbx_description
1 polymer ?
#
loop_
_entity_poly.entity_id
_entity_poly.type
_entity_poly.pdbx_seq_one_letter_code
_entity_poly.pdbx_strand_id
1 'polypeptide(L)'
;LCHKISEKCAISGFPRACARFGDSEDDGVQPLRRGVGDKPMDYASSGVDIDAESRAVASLIDSLGSSARAPGQKGAPVPLPGGFGGIVEFGDSRLALATDGVGSKLQLASELGRLEGVGIDCVAMNVNDLICVGAEPLAFVDYIAVPKTDPEVHSVLGVSLAEGCRAARVTLAGGETATLPGIVTELDLSGTALGWFPAGHAITGEGLEGGDVLIGLPSSGIHSNGYTLVRAVVERSGASLDEAAPFDPEHDARGIVRGRGSEGPLTLGEVLLNPTRIYVDPLVDLVLACRNGDGPCESADLKAMAHITGGGLSNLLRLHETLGWHIDDPLPVPAEFGWLAEAGSIESREMHRTFNMGMGMVLAVSETVADSVTRWLAERLPGTRRVGVVKDSGRRVTHADQSVVFEHY
;
A
#
# COMPACT_ATOMS: atom_id res chain seq x y z
N LEU A 1 -4.90 5.94 -33.66
CA LEU A 1 -3.68 5.55 -34.44
C LEU A 1 -3.14 4.20 -33.96
N CYS A 2 -3.96 3.16 -33.96
CA CYS A 2 -3.53 1.78 -33.73
C CYS A 2 -4.17 0.88 -34.78
N HIS A 3 -3.57 0.85 -35.98
CA HIS A 3 -3.78 -0.21 -36.96
C HIS A 3 -2.51 -0.30 -37.82
N LYS A 4 -1.79 -1.39 -37.66
CA LYS A 4 -0.70 -1.98 -38.43
C LYS A 4 0.57 -2.18 -37.62
N ILE A 5 0.65 -3.28 -36.89
CA ILE A 5 1.84 -4.13 -36.80
C ILE A 5 1.33 -5.55 -36.47
N SER A 6 0.94 -6.30 -37.45
CA SER A 6 0.86 -7.75 -37.45
C SER A 6 1.58 -8.18 -38.72
N GLU A 7 2.67 -8.82 -38.53
CA GLU A 7 3.36 -9.82 -39.35
C GLU A 7 4.88 -9.71 -39.23
N LYS A 8 5.46 -10.85 -38.86
CA LYS A 8 6.88 -11.21 -38.85
C LYS A 8 7.63 -11.05 -37.54
N CYS A 9 7.50 -12.07 -36.67
CA CYS A 9 8.66 -12.69 -36.05
C CYS A 9 8.33 -14.15 -35.71
N ALA A 10 8.66 -15.05 -36.64
CA ALA A 10 8.78 -16.46 -36.36
C ALA A 10 10.15 -16.69 -35.73
N ILE A 11 10.20 -16.89 -34.42
CA ILE A 11 11.39 -17.47 -33.74
C ILE A 11 11.00 -18.86 -33.28
N SER A 12 11.59 -19.84 -33.94
CA SER A 12 11.53 -21.26 -33.63
C SER A 12 12.25 -21.56 -32.31
N GLY A 13 11.61 -22.33 -31.44
CA GLY A 13 12.29 -23.04 -30.36
C GLY A 13 11.74 -22.87 -28.96
N PHE A 14 10.44 -23.15 -28.74
CA PHE A 14 9.96 -23.50 -27.41
C PHE A 14 9.35 -24.90 -27.41
N PRO A 15 9.72 -25.79 -26.47
CA PRO A 15 9.06 -27.07 -26.35
C PRO A 15 7.60 -26.84 -25.89
N ARG A 16 6.65 -27.36 -26.63
CA ARG A 16 5.23 -27.40 -26.27
C ARG A 16 5.07 -28.37 -25.09
N ALA A 17 5.02 -27.84 -23.89
CA ALA A 17 4.40 -28.51 -22.76
C ALA A 17 2.89 -28.22 -22.83
N CYS A 18 2.16 -29.07 -23.55
CA CYS A 18 0.71 -29.12 -23.50
C CYS A 18 0.32 -29.85 -22.20
N ALA A 19 0.21 -29.13 -21.09
CA ALA A 19 -0.51 -29.62 -19.94
C ALA A 19 -2.01 -29.58 -20.29
N ARG A 20 -2.61 -30.79 -20.44
CA ARG A 20 -4.07 -30.94 -20.47
C ARG A 20 -4.59 -30.47 -19.12
N PHE A 21 -5.36 -29.40 -19.11
CA PHE A 21 -6.28 -29.15 -18.01
C PHE A 21 -7.27 -30.31 -17.99
N GLY A 22 -7.18 -31.14 -16.97
CA GLY A 22 -8.17 -32.15 -16.70
C GLY A 22 -9.49 -31.48 -16.37
N ASP A 23 -10.58 -31.96 -16.94
CA ASP A 23 -11.93 -31.62 -16.55
C ASP A 23 -12.08 -31.84 -15.05
N SER A 24 -11.98 -30.78 -14.26
CA SER A 24 -12.46 -30.78 -12.88
C SER A 24 -13.96 -30.54 -12.94
N GLU A 25 -14.70 -31.53 -12.51
CA GLU A 25 -16.14 -31.50 -12.27
C GLU A 25 -16.51 -30.23 -11.48
N ASP A 26 -17.61 -29.65 -11.89
CA ASP A 26 -18.35 -28.53 -11.33
C ASP A 26 -18.55 -28.70 -9.80
N ASP A 27 -17.56 -28.31 -9.03
CA ASP A 27 -17.71 -28.17 -7.57
C ASP A 27 -18.50 -26.89 -7.33
N GLY A 28 -19.82 -27.09 -7.34
CA GLY A 28 -20.79 -26.06 -7.05
C GLY A 28 -20.38 -25.28 -5.80
N VAL A 29 -20.32 -23.96 -5.97
CA VAL A 29 -20.18 -23.00 -4.86
C VAL A 29 -21.27 -23.34 -3.84
N GLN A 30 -20.89 -24.05 -2.80
CA GLN A 30 -21.79 -24.30 -1.68
C GLN A 30 -22.00 -22.97 -0.97
N PRO A 31 -23.26 -22.55 -0.76
CA PRO A 31 -23.52 -21.39 0.09
C PRO A 31 -22.96 -21.71 1.48
N LEU A 32 -22.10 -20.81 1.99
CA LEU A 32 -21.52 -20.89 3.33
C LEU A 32 -22.61 -21.21 4.35
N ARG A 33 -22.51 -22.38 4.94
CA ARG A 33 -23.47 -22.86 5.94
C ARG A 33 -23.43 -21.94 7.15
N ARG A 34 -24.56 -21.37 7.52
CA ARG A 34 -24.82 -20.76 8.83
C ARG A 34 -24.36 -21.69 9.92
N GLY A 35 -23.35 -21.32 10.68
CA GLY A 35 -22.83 -22.10 11.80
C GLY A 35 -21.32 -21.91 11.98
N VAL A 36 -20.81 -20.67 11.83
CA VAL A 36 -19.42 -20.36 12.22
C VAL A 36 -19.44 -20.04 13.70
N GLY A 37 -19.06 -21.04 14.50
CA GLY A 37 -18.82 -20.87 15.93
C GLY A 37 -17.66 -19.90 16.19
N ASP A 38 -17.47 -19.53 17.46
CA ASP A 38 -16.51 -18.58 18.07
C ASP A 38 -15.01 -18.73 17.72
N LYS A 39 -14.65 -19.05 16.48
CA LYS A 39 -13.25 -19.09 16.06
C LYS A 39 -12.76 -17.68 15.69
N PRO A 40 -11.56 -17.30 16.15
CA PRO A 40 -10.90 -16.09 15.68
C PRO A 40 -10.79 -16.08 14.16
N MET A 41 -10.97 -14.90 13.56
CA MET A 41 -10.76 -14.69 12.12
C MET A 41 -9.30 -14.27 11.87
N ASP A 42 -8.77 -14.68 10.73
CA ASP A 42 -7.47 -14.25 10.23
C ASP A 42 -7.55 -13.97 8.72
N TYR A 43 -6.51 -13.34 8.18
CA TYR A 43 -6.47 -12.93 6.78
C TYR A 43 -6.42 -14.13 5.83
N ALA A 44 -5.70 -15.19 6.20
CA ALA A 44 -5.60 -16.41 5.41
C ALA A 44 -6.96 -17.15 5.27
N SER A 45 -7.72 -17.27 6.37
CA SER A 45 -9.06 -17.88 6.34
C SER A 45 -10.07 -17.04 5.54
N SER A 46 -9.79 -15.76 5.35
CA SER A 46 -10.59 -14.84 4.51
C SER A 46 -10.20 -14.88 3.02
N GLY A 47 -9.20 -15.69 2.64
CA GLY A 47 -8.83 -15.94 1.24
C GLY A 47 -7.50 -15.35 0.77
N VAL A 48 -6.73 -14.67 1.64
CA VAL A 48 -5.41 -14.09 1.29
C VAL A 48 -4.33 -14.64 2.21
N ASP A 49 -3.48 -15.52 1.68
CA ASP A 49 -2.33 -16.10 2.38
C ASP A 49 -1.04 -15.38 1.95
N ILE A 50 -0.58 -14.44 2.78
CA ILE A 50 0.64 -13.62 2.54
C ILE A 50 1.87 -14.51 2.33
N ASP A 51 1.98 -15.63 3.07
CA ASP A 51 3.13 -16.52 2.96
C ASP A 51 3.10 -17.31 1.64
N ALA A 52 1.92 -17.69 1.15
CA ALA A 52 1.76 -18.31 -0.17
C ALA A 52 2.05 -17.34 -1.30
N GLU A 53 1.58 -16.10 -1.22
CA GLU A 53 1.90 -15.03 -2.18
C GLU A 53 3.41 -14.77 -2.25
N SER A 54 4.08 -14.64 -1.11
CA SER A 54 5.53 -14.42 -1.04
C SER A 54 6.31 -15.53 -1.74
N ARG A 55 5.90 -16.80 -1.58
CA ARG A 55 6.52 -17.95 -2.29
C ARG A 55 6.27 -17.89 -3.78
N ALA A 56 5.09 -17.51 -4.23
CA ALA A 56 4.76 -17.38 -5.65
C ALA A 56 5.57 -16.27 -6.31
N VAL A 57 5.70 -15.11 -5.65
CA VAL A 57 6.51 -13.98 -6.11
C VAL A 57 7.99 -14.34 -6.18
N ALA A 58 8.54 -15.06 -5.19
CA ALA A 58 9.92 -15.54 -5.23
C ALA A 58 10.18 -16.43 -6.45
N SER A 59 9.27 -17.37 -6.74
CA SER A 59 9.35 -18.24 -7.92
C SER A 59 9.31 -17.46 -9.25
N LEU A 60 8.50 -16.40 -9.31
CA LEU A 60 8.44 -15.50 -10.47
C LEU A 60 9.78 -14.76 -10.65
N ILE A 61 10.32 -14.18 -9.58
CA ILE A 61 11.58 -13.43 -9.60
C ILE A 61 12.74 -14.31 -10.07
N ASP A 62 12.85 -15.54 -9.57
CA ASP A 62 13.87 -16.51 -9.98
C ASP A 62 13.83 -16.79 -11.49
N SER A 63 12.65 -16.73 -12.09
CA SER A 63 12.44 -16.96 -13.52
C SER A 63 12.82 -15.75 -14.39
N LEU A 64 12.92 -14.55 -13.82
CA LEU A 64 13.15 -13.29 -14.55
C LEU A 64 14.64 -12.89 -14.67
N GLY A 65 15.55 -13.60 -14.01
CA GLY A 65 16.97 -13.22 -13.86
C GLY A 65 17.76 -12.94 -15.16
N SER A 66 17.24 -13.34 -16.33
CA SER A 66 17.89 -13.10 -17.64
C SER A 66 17.39 -11.84 -18.36
N SER A 67 16.40 -11.11 -17.82
CA SER A 67 15.78 -9.96 -18.49
C SER A 67 16.48 -8.62 -18.21
N ALA A 68 17.46 -8.58 -17.30
CA ALA A 68 18.10 -7.36 -16.86
C ALA A 68 19.12 -6.81 -17.88
N ARG A 69 19.15 -5.48 -18.02
CA ARG A 69 20.22 -4.79 -18.75
C ARG A 69 21.53 -4.83 -17.95
N ALA A 70 22.66 -4.75 -18.67
CA ALA A 70 23.97 -4.74 -18.02
C ALA A 70 24.19 -3.47 -17.18
N PRO A 71 24.92 -3.54 -16.04
CA PRO A 71 25.27 -2.39 -15.22
C PRO A 71 25.89 -1.25 -16.04
N GLY A 72 25.54 -0.02 -15.71
CA GLY A 72 25.98 1.19 -16.42
C GLY A 72 25.14 1.54 -17.66
N GLN A 73 24.20 0.71 -18.06
CA GLN A 73 23.25 1.03 -19.12
C GLN A 73 21.97 1.66 -18.54
N LYS A 74 21.38 2.61 -19.27
CA LYS A 74 20.04 3.12 -18.92
C LYS A 74 19.06 1.95 -18.85
N GLY A 75 18.33 1.85 -17.74
CA GLY A 75 17.40 0.76 -17.47
C GLY A 75 18.05 -0.46 -16.81
N ALA A 76 19.35 -0.42 -16.48
CA ALA A 76 19.96 -1.46 -15.65
C ALA A 76 19.35 -1.43 -14.22
N PRO A 77 19.04 -2.57 -13.62
CA PRO A 77 18.47 -2.60 -12.28
C PRO A 77 19.50 -2.12 -11.25
N VAL A 78 19.02 -1.32 -10.29
CA VAL A 78 19.77 -0.96 -9.10
C VAL A 78 19.29 -1.85 -7.96
N PRO A 79 20.17 -2.71 -7.38
CA PRO A 79 19.80 -3.54 -6.26
C PRO A 79 19.28 -2.70 -5.09
N LEU A 80 18.14 -3.06 -4.56
CA LEU A 80 17.56 -2.46 -3.36
C LEU A 80 17.02 -3.59 -2.48
N PRO A 81 17.79 -4.02 -1.46
CA PRO A 81 17.33 -5.06 -0.55
C PRO A 81 16.01 -4.64 0.10
N GLY A 82 14.96 -5.47 -0.04
CA GLY A 82 13.68 -5.26 0.60
C GLY A 82 12.89 -4.02 0.16
N GLY A 83 13.32 -3.32 -0.88
CA GLY A 83 12.74 -2.04 -1.31
C GLY A 83 11.25 -2.09 -1.67
N PHE A 84 10.60 -0.93 -1.57
CA PHE A 84 9.19 -0.72 -1.89
C PHE A 84 8.94 -0.46 -3.38
N GLY A 85 9.97 -0.28 -4.21
CA GLY A 85 9.85 -0.04 -5.65
C GLY A 85 11.05 -0.57 -6.43
N GLY A 86 10.87 -0.80 -7.72
CA GLY A 86 11.96 -1.13 -8.63
C GLY A 86 12.75 0.12 -9.02
N ILE A 87 14.08 0.09 -8.93
CA ILE A 87 14.95 1.20 -9.33
C ILE A 87 15.79 0.80 -10.53
N VAL A 88 15.91 1.71 -11.50
CA VAL A 88 16.76 1.53 -12.67
C VAL A 88 17.69 2.72 -12.90
N GLU A 89 18.87 2.45 -13.48
CA GLU A 89 19.82 3.48 -13.86
C GLU A 89 19.32 4.34 -15.01
N PHE A 90 19.55 5.67 -14.92
CA PHE A 90 19.23 6.61 -16.00
C PHE A 90 20.26 7.75 -16.08
N GLY A 91 21.49 7.43 -16.43
CA GLY A 91 22.62 8.38 -16.40
C GLY A 91 22.93 8.81 -14.97
N ASP A 92 22.99 10.14 -14.75
CA ASP A 92 23.23 10.75 -13.44
C ASP A 92 21.98 10.74 -12.53
N SER A 93 20.95 10.03 -12.95
CA SER A 93 19.67 9.91 -12.24
C SER A 93 19.33 8.47 -12.01
N ARG A 94 18.26 8.26 -11.23
CA ARG A 94 17.58 6.98 -11.05
C ARG A 94 16.10 7.17 -11.32
N LEU A 95 15.49 6.18 -11.94
CA LEU A 95 14.03 6.10 -12.06
C LEU A 95 13.54 5.02 -11.12
N ALA A 96 12.49 5.32 -10.38
CA ALA A 96 11.78 4.37 -9.54
C ALA A 96 10.41 4.06 -10.14
N LEU A 97 9.99 2.81 -10.03
CA LEU A 97 8.71 2.33 -10.53
C LEU A 97 8.02 1.54 -9.41
N ALA A 98 6.76 1.83 -9.18
CA ALA A 98 5.88 1.06 -8.32
C ALA A 98 4.60 0.74 -9.08
N THR A 99 4.08 -0.47 -8.89
CA THR A 99 2.78 -0.88 -9.45
C THR A 99 1.97 -1.58 -8.38
N ASP A 100 0.73 -1.14 -8.20
CA ASP A 100 -0.19 -1.70 -7.22
C ASP A 100 -1.64 -1.47 -7.66
N GLY A 101 -2.56 -2.25 -7.09
CA GLY A 101 -4.00 -2.14 -7.30
C GLY A 101 -4.74 -1.72 -6.04
N VAL A 102 -6.02 -1.37 -6.20
CA VAL A 102 -6.91 -1.07 -5.06
C VAL A 102 -7.31 -2.33 -4.30
N GLY A 103 -7.38 -3.47 -5.01
CA GLY A 103 -7.72 -4.76 -4.43
C GLY A 103 -9.19 -4.87 -3.98
N SER A 104 -9.45 -5.71 -2.99
CA SER A 104 -10.81 -6.08 -2.55
C SER A 104 -11.62 -4.94 -1.91
N LYS A 105 -11.03 -3.77 -1.67
CA LYS A 105 -11.78 -2.53 -1.34
C LYS A 105 -12.77 -2.14 -2.45
N LEU A 106 -12.41 -2.42 -3.73
CA LEU A 106 -13.30 -2.18 -4.86
C LEU A 106 -14.62 -2.91 -4.75
N GLN A 107 -14.64 -4.11 -4.17
CA GLN A 107 -15.88 -4.88 -4.00
C GLN A 107 -16.84 -4.15 -3.05
N LEU A 108 -16.32 -3.65 -1.92
CA LEU A 108 -17.11 -2.87 -0.98
C LEU A 108 -17.58 -1.54 -1.59
N ALA A 109 -16.70 -0.86 -2.31
CA ALA A 109 -17.02 0.38 -3.00
C ALA A 109 -18.09 0.20 -4.09
N SER A 110 -18.02 -0.90 -4.85
CA SER A 110 -18.99 -1.26 -5.89
C SER A 110 -20.34 -1.63 -5.29
N GLU A 111 -20.37 -2.40 -4.20
CA GLU A 111 -21.59 -2.76 -3.48
C GLU A 111 -22.36 -1.52 -3.01
N LEU A 112 -21.65 -0.53 -2.51
CA LEU A 112 -22.22 0.74 -2.04
C LEU A 112 -22.45 1.75 -3.17
N GLY A 113 -21.98 1.50 -4.39
CA GLY A 113 -21.99 2.48 -5.47
C GLY A 113 -21.14 3.74 -5.17
N ARG A 114 -20.09 3.61 -4.34
CA ARG A 114 -19.28 4.71 -3.82
C ARG A 114 -17.82 4.59 -4.30
N LEU A 115 -17.58 5.00 -5.55
CA LEU A 115 -16.27 4.87 -6.21
C LEU A 115 -15.40 6.15 -6.14
N GLU A 116 -15.85 7.19 -5.47
CA GLU A 116 -15.20 8.52 -5.45
C GLU A 116 -13.81 8.52 -4.78
N GLY A 117 -13.53 7.54 -3.91
CA GLY A 117 -12.25 7.41 -3.21
C GLY A 117 -11.25 6.46 -3.88
N VAL A 118 -11.70 5.52 -4.71
CA VAL A 118 -10.86 4.40 -5.14
C VAL A 118 -9.73 4.78 -6.12
N GLY A 119 -9.92 5.86 -6.90
CA GLY A 119 -8.85 6.40 -7.74
C GLY A 119 -7.75 7.05 -6.89
N ILE A 120 -8.12 7.69 -5.77
CA ILE A 120 -7.16 8.22 -4.79
C ILE A 120 -6.39 7.06 -4.16
N ASP A 121 -7.06 5.97 -3.78
CA ASP A 121 -6.43 4.76 -3.26
C ASP A 121 -5.41 4.21 -4.26
N CYS A 122 -5.79 4.06 -5.52
CA CYS A 122 -4.92 3.55 -6.58
C CYS A 122 -3.64 4.38 -6.73
N VAL A 123 -3.76 5.70 -6.77
CA VAL A 123 -2.60 6.60 -6.85
C VAL A 123 -1.75 6.50 -5.57
N ALA A 124 -2.39 6.54 -4.38
CA ALA A 124 -1.71 6.53 -3.09
C ALA A 124 -0.84 5.29 -2.89
N MET A 125 -1.37 4.09 -3.18
CA MET A 125 -0.64 2.83 -3.02
C MET A 125 0.67 2.84 -3.80
N ASN A 126 0.66 3.42 -5.00
CA ASN A 126 1.84 3.51 -5.87
C ASN A 126 2.83 4.60 -5.46
N VAL A 127 2.35 5.84 -5.25
CA VAL A 127 3.24 6.97 -4.98
C VAL A 127 3.87 6.92 -3.59
N ASN A 128 3.16 6.39 -2.59
CA ASN A 128 3.70 6.22 -1.25
C ASN A 128 4.88 5.24 -1.23
N ASP A 129 4.86 4.20 -2.07
CA ASP A 129 5.98 3.28 -2.21
C ASP A 129 7.19 3.94 -2.87
N LEU A 130 6.97 4.82 -3.87
CA LEU A 130 8.05 5.60 -4.48
C LEU A 130 8.76 6.51 -3.47
N ILE A 131 8.00 7.13 -2.55
CA ILE A 131 8.56 8.00 -1.52
C ILE A 131 9.48 7.21 -0.59
N CYS A 132 9.17 5.94 -0.30
CA CYS A 132 9.98 5.10 0.59
C CYS A 132 11.43 4.96 0.13
N VAL A 133 11.69 5.04 -1.16
CA VAL A 133 13.05 5.02 -1.72
C VAL A 133 13.63 6.42 -1.97
N GLY A 134 12.94 7.47 -1.51
CA GLY A 134 13.33 8.87 -1.68
C GLY A 134 13.04 9.43 -3.07
N ALA A 135 12.21 8.77 -3.87
CA ALA A 135 11.87 9.25 -5.20
C ALA A 135 10.76 10.31 -5.15
N GLU A 136 10.92 11.36 -5.97
CA GLU A 136 9.86 12.29 -6.30
C GLU A 136 8.95 11.66 -7.34
N PRO A 137 7.65 11.43 -7.07
CA PRO A 137 6.71 10.94 -8.06
C PRO A 137 6.52 11.95 -9.18
N LEU A 138 6.52 11.50 -10.44
CA LEU A 138 6.42 12.36 -11.62
C LEU A 138 5.20 12.09 -12.47
N ALA A 139 4.91 10.81 -12.71
CA ALA A 139 3.87 10.39 -13.63
C ALA A 139 3.16 9.14 -13.11
N PHE A 140 1.92 8.98 -13.54
CA PHE A 140 1.07 7.86 -13.22
C PHE A 140 0.35 7.38 -14.49
N VAL A 141 0.15 6.09 -14.63
CA VAL A 141 -0.73 5.47 -15.62
C VAL A 141 -1.62 4.46 -14.91
N ASP A 142 -2.89 4.36 -15.34
CA ASP A 142 -3.87 3.44 -14.77
C ASP A 142 -4.17 2.27 -15.70
N TYR A 143 -4.70 1.20 -15.12
CA TYR A 143 -5.33 0.10 -15.82
C TYR A 143 -6.69 -0.18 -15.18
N ILE A 144 -7.76 0.01 -15.96
CA ILE A 144 -9.15 -0.23 -15.56
C ILE A 144 -9.67 -1.45 -16.33
N ALA A 145 -10.04 -2.51 -15.61
CA ALA A 145 -10.70 -3.68 -16.21
C ALA A 145 -12.13 -3.82 -15.68
N VAL A 146 -13.10 -3.94 -16.59
CA VAL A 146 -14.52 -4.05 -16.25
C VAL A 146 -15.19 -5.20 -17.02
N PRO A 147 -16.17 -5.90 -16.44
CA PRO A 147 -16.96 -6.89 -17.18
C PRO A 147 -17.89 -6.25 -18.22
N LYS A 148 -18.27 -4.98 -17.97
CA LYS A 148 -19.16 -4.20 -18.84
C LYS A 148 -18.82 -2.71 -18.73
N THR A 149 -18.75 -2.03 -19.86
CA THR A 149 -18.54 -0.58 -19.93
C THR A 149 -19.74 0.18 -19.38
N ASP A 150 -19.47 1.14 -18.50
CA ASP A 150 -20.44 2.09 -17.95
C ASP A 150 -19.81 3.50 -17.92
N PRO A 151 -20.32 4.46 -18.72
CA PRO A 151 -19.75 5.81 -18.79
C PRO A 151 -19.84 6.58 -17.47
N GLU A 152 -20.84 6.33 -16.63
CA GLU A 152 -20.99 7.01 -15.34
C GLU A 152 -19.91 6.52 -14.35
N VAL A 153 -19.72 5.22 -14.26
CA VAL A 153 -18.64 4.60 -13.47
C VAL A 153 -17.28 5.14 -13.92
N HIS A 154 -17.00 5.15 -15.22
CA HIS A 154 -15.73 5.66 -15.75
C HIS A 154 -15.52 7.16 -15.46
N SER A 155 -16.58 7.95 -15.48
CA SER A 155 -16.51 9.37 -15.13
C SER A 155 -16.15 9.58 -13.67
N VAL A 156 -16.74 8.82 -12.75
CA VAL A 156 -16.42 8.89 -11.30
C VAL A 156 -14.98 8.45 -11.06
N LEU A 157 -14.53 7.34 -11.67
CA LEU A 157 -13.15 6.86 -11.56
C LEU A 157 -12.15 7.91 -12.07
N GLY A 158 -12.44 8.54 -13.24
CA GLY A 158 -11.59 9.58 -13.80
C GLY A 158 -11.44 10.79 -12.89
N VAL A 159 -12.53 11.24 -12.25
CA VAL A 159 -12.48 12.34 -11.26
C VAL A 159 -11.66 11.93 -10.05
N SER A 160 -11.84 10.72 -9.53
CA SER A 160 -11.13 10.20 -8.38
C SER A 160 -9.62 10.05 -8.65
N LEU A 161 -9.25 9.51 -9.82
CA LEU A 161 -7.84 9.41 -10.26
C LEU A 161 -7.20 10.80 -10.40
N ALA A 162 -7.91 11.75 -11.02
CA ALA A 162 -7.41 13.12 -11.17
C ALA A 162 -7.18 13.80 -9.82
N GLU A 163 -8.04 13.56 -8.83
CA GLU A 163 -7.86 14.07 -7.46
C GLU A 163 -6.65 13.45 -6.77
N GLY A 164 -6.47 12.12 -6.88
CA GLY A 164 -5.30 11.43 -6.38
C GLY A 164 -4.00 11.95 -7.03
N CYS A 165 -3.98 12.08 -8.35
CA CYS A 165 -2.83 12.60 -9.09
C CYS A 165 -2.49 14.05 -8.68
N ARG A 166 -3.50 14.90 -8.46
CA ARG A 166 -3.30 16.27 -7.99
C ARG A 166 -2.71 16.30 -6.58
N ALA A 167 -3.22 15.48 -5.66
CA ALA A 167 -2.69 15.37 -4.30
C ALA A 167 -1.26 14.79 -4.28
N ALA A 168 -0.96 13.90 -5.21
CA ALA A 168 0.37 13.31 -5.38
C ALA A 168 1.33 14.18 -6.21
N ARG A 169 0.88 15.30 -6.76
CA ARG A 169 1.68 16.17 -7.66
C ARG A 169 2.22 15.44 -8.88
N VAL A 170 1.50 14.45 -9.40
CA VAL A 170 1.90 13.66 -10.58
C VAL A 170 1.02 13.96 -11.79
N THR A 171 1.58 13.77 -12.97
CA THR A 171 0.82 13.81 -14.22
C THR A 171 0.18 12.46 -14.49
N LEU A 172 -1.14 12.41 -14.69
CA LEU A 172 -1.79 11.25 -15.31
C LEU A 172 -1.37 11.22 -16.80
N ALA A 173 -0.38 10.39 -17.11
CA ALA A 173 0.30 10.39 -18.41
C ALA A 173 -0.40 9.52 -19.47
N GLY A 174 -1.33 8.68 -19.04
CA GLY A 174 -2.07 7.75 -19.88
C GLY A 174 -2.73 6.67 -19.05
N GLY A 175 -3.22 5.66 -19.70
CA GLY A 175 -3.85 4.51 -19.07
C GLY A 175 -4.44 3.57 -20.10
N GLU A 176 -5.05 2.48 -19.64
CA GLU A 176 -5.76 1.51 -20.45
C GLU A 176 -7.12 1.20 -19.81
N THR A 177 -8.16 1.18 -20.61
CA THR A 177 -9.49 0.73 -20.19
C THR A 177 -9.90 -0.47 -21.01
N ALA A 178 -10.05 -1.61 -20.35
CA ALA A 178 -10.40 -2.88 -20.97
C ALA A 178 -11.79 -3.38 -20.53
N THR A 179 -12.66 -3.65 -21.51
CA THR A 179 -13.91 -4.38 -21.25
C THR A 179 -13.66 -5.85 -21.50
N LEU A 180 -13.68 -6.67 -20.44
CA LEU A 180 -13.24 -8.06 -20.44
C LEU A 180 -14.33 -9.01 -19.91
N PRO A 181 -15.47 -9.18 -20.65
CA PRO A 181 -16.55 -10.06 -20.21
C PRO A 181 -16.05 -11.51 -20.15
N GLY A 182 -16.30 -12.18 -19.02
CA GLY A 182 -15.88 -13.56 -18.79
C GLY A 182 -14.42 -13.74 -18.36
N ILE A 183 -13.61 -12.66 -18.35
CA ILE A 183 -12.26 -12.66 -17.78
C ILE A 183 -12.28 -12.01 -16.40
N VAL A 184 -12.92 -10.83 -16.28
CA VAL A 184 -13.17 -10.20 -14.98
C VAL A 184 -14.66 -10.26 -14.68
N THR A 185 -15.01 -10.49 -13.42
CA THR A 185 -16.41 -10.53 -12.95
C THR A 185 -16.83 -9.21 -12.33
N GLU A 186 -15.88 -8.40 -11.90
CA GLU A 186 -16.06 -7.12 -11.21
C GLU A 186 -15.05 -6.09 -11.74
N LEU A 187 -15.20 -4.84 -11.32
CA LEU A 187 -14.23 -3.78 -11.59
C LEU A 187 -12.89 -4.14 -10.94
N ASP A 188 -11.81 -4.05 -11.71
CA ASP A 188 -10.45 -4.00 -11.20
C ASP A 188 -9.78 -2.68 -11.62
N LEU A 189 -9.02 -2.09 -10.68
CA LEU A 189 -8.32 -0.82 -10.85
C LEU A 189 -6.92 -0.94 -10.27
N SER A 190 -5.94 -0.78 -11.11
CA SER A 190 -4.52 -0.76 -10.76
C SER A 190 -3.81 0.39 -11.46
N GLY A 191 -2.57 0.64 -11.06
CA GLY A 191 -1.77 1.68 -11.68
C GLY A 191 -0.28 1.43 -11.58
N THR A 192 0.47 2.29 -12.24
CA THR A 192 1.93 2.30 -12.16
C THR A 192 2.40 3.74 -12.05
N ALA A 193 3.20 4.02 -11.03
CA ALA A 193 3.82 5.32 -10.83
C ALA A 193 5.30 5.30 -11.24
N LEU A 194 5.75 6.39 -11.84
CA LEU A 194 7.13 6.68 -12.15
C LEU A 194 7.63 7.80 -11.23
N GLY A 195 8.76 7.55 -10.57
CA GLY A 195 9.47 8.54 -9.76
C GLY A 195 10.91 8.73 -10.21
N TRP A 196 11.53 9.78 -9.68
CA TRP A 196 12.88 10.19 -10.03
C TRP A 196 13.66 10.68 -8.80
N PHE A 197 14.97 10.46 -8.80
CA PHE A 197 15.93 11.07 -7.89
C PHE A 197 17.36 11.07 -8.48
N PRO A 198 18.27 11.96 -8.03
CA PRO A 198 19.66 11.95 -8.45
C PRO A 198 20.37 10.67 -8.01
N ALA A 199 21.33 10.19 -8.80
CA ALA A 199 22.16 9.04 -8.42
C ALA A 199 22.85 9.28 -7.06
N GLY A 200 22.88 8.27 -6.21
CA GLY A 200 23.46 8.35 -4.86
C GLY A 200 22.52 8.92 -3.78
N HIS A 201 21.28 9.25 -4.11
CA HIS A 201 20.30 9.83 -3.17
C HIS A 201 19.13 8.89 -2.83
N ALA A 202 19.28 7.59 -3.08
CA ALA A 202 18.29 6.60 -2.64
C ALA A 202 18.27 6.47 -1.11
N ILE A 203 17.07 6.34 -0.57
CA ILE A 203 16.86 5.96 0.83
C ILE A 203 16.74 4.45 0.87
N THR A 204 17.74 3.75 1.42
CA THR A 204 17.91 2.29 1.25
C THR A 204 17.84 1.50 2.56
N GLY A 205 17.99 2.16 3.69
CA GLY A 205 18.19 1.48 4.97
C GLY A 205 19.63 1.08 5.28
N GLU A 206 20.57 1.20 4.34
CA GLU A 206 21.99 0.82 4.55
C GLU A 206 22.67 1.60 5.68
N GLY A 207 22.25 2.85 5.92
CA GLY A 207 22.78 3.70 6.99
C GLY A 207 22.13 3.49 8.37
N LEU A 208 21.23 2.53 8.50
CA LEU A 208 20.54 2.26 9.77
C LEU A 208 21.50 1.69 10.84
N GLU A 209 21.29 2.12 12.07
CA GLU A 209 22.04 1.63 13.24
C GLU A 209 21.15 1.59 14.49
N GLY A 210 21.56 0.82 15.50
CA GLY A 210 20.89 0.80 16.79
C GLY A 210 20.89 2.18 17.45
N GLY A 211 19.72 2.65 17.91
CA GLY A 211 19.51 3.99 18.45
C GLY A 211 18.80 4.94 17.50
N ASP A 212 18.72 4.64 16.21
CA ASP A 212 17.92 5.43 15.28
C ASP A 212 16.46 5.50 15.72
N VAL A 213 15.84 6.64 15.51
CA VAL A 213 14.48 6.93 16.00
C VAL A 213 13.46 6.66 14.92
N LEU A 214 12.37 6.01 15.30
CA LEU A 214 11.23 5.76 14.45
C LEU A 214 10.19 6.87 14.65
N ILE A 215 9.80 7.52 13.55
CA ILE A 215 8.76 8.55 13.49
C ILE A 215 7.58 7.97 12.72
N GLY A 216 6.41 7.88 13.37
CA GLY A 216 5.17 7.41 12.76
C GLY A 216 4.33 8.56 12.23
N LEU A 217 3.79 8.39 11.03
CA LEU A 217 2.84 9.30 10.40
C LEU A 217 1.44 8.67 10.41
N PRO A 218 0.41 9.42 10.83
CA PRO A 218 -0.93 8.89 10.97
C PRO A 218 -1.54 8.48 9.63
N SER A 219 -2.24 7.34 9.64
CA SER A 219 -3.08 6.91 8.52
C SER A 219 -4.38 7.72 8.46
N SER A 220 -5.14 7.56 7.38
CA SER A 220 -6.50 8.08 7.24
C SER A 220 -7.57 7.00 7.53
N GLY A 221 -7.21 5.94 8.19
CA GLY A 221 -8.02 4.74 8.43
C GLY A 221 -7.38 3.50 7.86
N ILE A 222 -8.19 2.57 7.34
CA ILE A 222 -7.74 1.24 6.90
C ILE A 222 -6.78 1.32 5.69
N HIS A 223 -6.87 2.36 4.87
CA HIS A 223 -6.23 2.49 3.57
C HIS A 223 -6.81 1.50 2.54
N SER A 224 -5.99 0.70 1.83
CA SER A 224 -6.45 -0.24 0.80
C SER A 224 -6.04 -1.69 1.06
N ASN A 225 -5.62 -2.02 2.26
CA ASN A 225 -5.18 -3.37 2.61
C ASN A 225 -6.13 -4.04 3.60
N GLY A 226 -6.17 -5.37 3.58
CA GLY A 226 -6.98 -6.16 4.52
C GLY A 226 -8.47 -6.21 4.22
N TYR A 227 -8.95 -5.73 3.07
CA TYR A 227 -10.39 -5.62 2.80
C TYR A 227 -11.10 -6.96 2.63
N THR A 228 -10.41 -8.04 2.30
CA THR A 228 -10.99 -9.38 2.34
C THR A 228 -11.43 -9.73 3.75
N LEU A 229 -10.59 -9.42 4.76
CA LEU A 229 -10.93 -9.61 6.17
C LEU A 229 -12.02 -8.61 6.63
N VAL A 230 -11.93 -7.33 6.24
CA VAL A 230 -12.96 -6.32 6.54
C VAL A 230 -14.34 -6.78 6.09
N ARG A 231 -14.47 -7.24 4.83
CA ARG A 231 -15.74 -7.74 4.28
C ARG A 231 -16.25 -8.95 5.03
N ALA A 232 -15.39 -9.89 5.37
CA ALA A 232 -15.76 -11.05 6.16
C ALA A 232 -16.24 -10.66 7.58
N VAL A 233 -15.65 -9.64 8.19
CA VAL A 233 -16.09 -9.08 9.49
C VAL A 233 -17.46 -8.41 9.36
N VAL A 234 -17.68 -7.59 8.33
CA VAL A 234 -18.97 -6.94 8.05
C VAL A 234 -20.06 -8.00 7.90
N GLU A 235 -19.82 -9.02 7.07
CA GLU A 235 -20.77 -10.12 6.86
C GLU A 235 -21.05 -10.88 8.18
N ARG A 236 -20.02 -11.22 8.95
CA ARG A 236 -20.14 -11.90 10.24
C ARG A 236 -20.92 -11.10 11.27
N SER A 237 -20.66 -9.79 11.37
CA SER A 237 -21.31 -8.92 12.34
C SER A 237 -22.78 -8.65 12.02
N GLY A 238 -23.17 -8.76 10.75
CA GLY A 238 -24.48 -8.36 10.25
C GLY A 238 -24.69 -6.85 10.28
N ALA A 239 -23.62 -6.04 10.43
CA ALA A 239 -23.71 -4.59 10.44
C ALA A 239 -24.10 -4.05 9.06
N SER A 240 -24.98 -3.06 9.03
CA SER A 240 -25.36 -2.37 7.80
C SER A 240 -24.32 -1.32 7.44
N LEU A 241 -23.88 -1.34 6.20
CA LEU A 241 -22.93 -0.35 5.67
C LEU A 241 -23.55 1.05 5.50
N ASP A 242 -24.87 1.14 5.36
CA ASP A 242 -25.63 2.38 5.17
C ASP A 242 -26.08 3.01 6.49
N GLU A 243 -25.92 2.32 7.61
CA GLU A 243 -26.24 2.85 8.94
C GLU A 243 -25.03 3.56 9.55
N ALA A 244 -25.31 4.41 10.58
CA ALA A 244 -24.25 5.10 11.33
C ALA A 244 -23.22 4.09 11.86
N ALA A 245 -21.94 4.46 11.77
CA ALA A 245 -20.87 3.63 12.31
C ALA A 245 -21.15 3.30 13.79
N PRO A 246 -20.98 2.04 14.23
CA PRO A 246 -21.25 1.63 15.60
C PRO A 246 -20.17 2.06 16.61
N PHE A 247 -19.38 3.06 16.25
CA PHE A 247 -18.33 3.70 17.05
C PHE A 247 -18.25 5.19 16.68
N ASP A 248 -17.55 5.97 17.49
CA ASP A 248 -17.31 7.40 17.20
C ASP A 248 -16.09 7.54 16.27
N PRO A 249 -16.29 7.84 14.98
CA PRO A 249 -15.19 7.95 14.04
C PRO A 249 -14.42 9.26 14.25
N GLU A 250 -13.10 9.20 14.17
CA GLU A 250 -12.25 10.39 14.18
C GLU A 250 -12.45 11.22 12.90
N HIS A 251 -12.98 12.41 13.03
CA HIS A 251 -13.41 13.23 11.90
C HIS A 251 -12.26 13.76 11.04
N ASP A 252 -11.10 14.02 11.63
CA ASP A 252 -9.98 14.70 10.96
C ASP A 252 -9.30 13.86 9.87
N ALA A 253 -9.40 12.55 9.97
CA ALA A 253 -8.82 11.63 9.00
C ALA A 253 -9.64 11.46 7.69
N ARG A 254 -10.86 12.04 7.61
CA ARG A 254 -11.89 11.64 6.65
C ARG A 254 -12.45 12.76 5.77
N GLY A 255 -11.74 13.87 5.67
CA GLY A 255 -12.21 15.08 5.00
C GLY A 255 -12.60 14.92 3.53
N ILE A 256 -12.05 13.93 2.82
CA ILE A 256 -12.28 13.74 1.38
C ILE A 256 -13.68 13.19 1.12
N VAL A 257 -14.14 12.21 1.91
CA VAL A 257 -15.47 11.61 1.71
C VAL A 257 -16.59 12.52 2.19
N ARG A 258 -16.39 13.22 3.31
CA ARG A 258 -17.37 14.20 3.84
C ARG A 258 -17.58 15.42 2.98
N GLY A 259 -16.59 15.87 2.22
CA GLY A 259 -16.69 17.05 1.37
C GLY A 259 -17.74 16.96 0.27
N ARG A 260 -18.43 15.83 0.11
CA ARG A 260 -19.41 15.57 -0.94
C ARG A 260 -20.87 15.44 -0.45
N GLY A 261 -21.21 16.01 0.70
CA GLY A 261 -22.60 16.29 1.04
C GLY A 261 -23.31 15.26 1.91
N SER A 262 -22.62 14.42 2.67
CA SER A 262 -23.27 13.65 3.73
C SER A 262 -23.60 14.54 4.93
N GLU A 263 -24.88 14.81 5.17
CA GLU A 263 -25.35 15.41 6.41
C GLU A 263 -25.58 14.31 7.45
N GLY A 264 -25.11 14.51 8.67
CA GLY A 264 -25.34 13.57 9.78
C GLY A 264 -24.09 12.78 10.19
N PRO A 265 -24.26 11.70 11.00
CA PRO A 265 -23.18 10.82 11.41
C PRO A 265 -22.64 10.05 10.20
N LEU A 266 -21.34 9.74 10.22
CA LEU A 266 -20.74 8.90 9.17
C LEU A 266 -21.33 7.49 9.24
N THR A 267 -21.69 6.96 8.07
CA THR A 267 -22.08 5.55 7.97
C THR A 267 -20.85 4.63 8.10
N LEU A 268 -21.08 3.36 8.44
CA LEU A 268 -20.02 2.38 8.50
C LEU A 268 -19.29 2.27 7.13
N GLY A 269 -20.04 2.26 6.03
CA GLY A 269 -19.48 2.24 4.68
C GLY A 269 -18.62 3.44 4.36
N GLU A 270 -19.02 4.67 4.77
CA GLU A 270 -18.21 5.88 4.59
C GLU A 270 -16.89 5.79 5.35
N VAL A 271 -16.92 5.26 6.59
CA VAL A 271 -15.69 5.06 7.38
C VAL A 271 -14.77 4.04 6.72
N LEU A 272 -15.31 2.89 6.34
CA LEU A 272 -14.53 1.81 5.74
C LEU A 272 -14.00 2.18 4.34
N LEU A 273 -14.67 3.06 3.60
CA LEU A 273 -14.22 3.50 2.26
C LEU A 273 -13.34 4.76 2.29
N ASN A 274 -12.94 5.26 3.47
CA ASN A 274 -12.08 6.43 3.52
C ASN A 274 -10.80 6.20 2.69
N PRO A 275 -10.43 7.13 1.78
CA PRO A 275 -9.30 6.93 0.89
C PRO A 275 -7.97 6.86 1.63
N THR A 276 -7.04 6.12 1.05
CA THR A 276 -5.64 6.04 1.47
C THR A 276 -5.00 7.42 1.47
N ARG A 277 -4.31 7.77 2.55
CA ARG A 277 -3.56 9.01 2.64
C ARG A 277 -2.40 9.00 1.65
N ILE A 278 -2.27 10.09 0.90
CA ILE A 278 -1.11 10.38 0.06
C ILE A 278 -0.10 11.16 0.90
N TYR A 279 1.09 10.61 1.09
CA TYR A 279 2.16 11.19 1.91
C TYR A 279 3.16 12.02 1.11
N VAL A 280 2.87 12.33 -0.15
CA VAL A 280 3.73 13.18 -1.00
C VAL A 280 3.99 14.51 -0.31
N ASP A 281 2.94 15.21 0.12
CA ASP A 281 3.03 16.22 1.14
C ASP A 281 2.85 15.53 2.51
N PRO A 282 3.78 15.49 3.43
CA PRO A 282 4.99 16.31 3.57
C PRO A 282 6.32 15.63 3.20
N LEU A 283 6.33 14.36 2.77
CA LEU A 283 7.57 13.58 2.72
C LEU A 283 8.48 13.96 1.56
N VAL A 284 7.93 14.21 0.37
CA VAL A 284 8.75 14.70 -0.76
C VAL A 284 9.35 16.06 -0.44
N ASP A 285 8.59 16.95 0.22
CA ASP A 285 9.10 18.26 0.64
C ASP A 285 10.23 18.12 1.66
N LEU A 286 10.12 17.16 2.61
CA LEU A 286 11.21 16.85 3.55
C LEU A 286 12.47 16.39 2.81
N VAL A 287 12.32 15.39 1.91
CA VAL A 287 13.45 14.83 1.16
C VAL A 287 14.13 15.88 0.30
N LEU A 288 13.35 16.71 -0.40
CA LEU A 288 13.90 17.78 -1.24
C LEU A 288 14.57 18.88 -0.41
N ALA A 289 13.96 19.31 0.70
CA ALA A 289 14.54 20.30 1.59
C ALA A 289 15.88 19.81 2.19
N CYS A 290 15.95 18.55 2.64
CA CYS A 290 17.20 17.97 3.13
C CYS A 290 18.27 17.85 2.04
N ARG A 291 17.89 17.50 0.81
CA ARG A 291 18.82 17.45 -0.33
C ARG A 291 19.39 18.82 -0.70
N ASN A 292 18.59 19.87 -0.54
CA ASN A 292 18.97 21.25 -0.88
C ASN A 292 19.69 21.98 0.27
N GLY A 293 19.78 21.35 1.46
CA GLY A 293 20.37 21.96 2.65
C GLY A 293 19.46 22.96 3.38
N ASP A 294 18.17 23.00 3.04
CA ASP A 294 17.15 23.86 3.65
C ASP A 294 16.24 23.08 4.63
N GLY A 295 16.50 21.79 4.78
CA GLY A 295 15.70 20.85 5.60
C GLY A 295 16.07 20.86 7.08
N PRO A 296 15.32 20.12 7.89
CA PRO A 296 15.57 20.00 9.34
C PRO A 296 16.80 19.11 9.67
N CYS A 297 17.40 18.45 8.67
CA CYS A 297 18.54 17.55 8.82
C CYS A 297 19.30 17.40 7.48
N GLU A 298 20.44 16.74 7.52
CA GLU A 298 21.13 16.31 6.30
C GLU A 298 20.42 15.13 5.64
N SER A 299 20.56 14.96 4.31
CA SER A 299 19.94 13.84 3.59
C SER A 299 20.31 12.46 4.14
N ALA A 300 21.54 12.30 4.64
CA ALA A 300 22.03 11.04 5.21
C ALA A 300 21.35 10.67 6.53
N ASP A 301 20.72 11.62 7.20
CA ASP A 301 19.96 11.36 8.44
C ASP A 301 18.59 10.75 8.18
N LEU A 302 18.05 10.84 6.95
CA LEU A 302 16.84 10.14 6.51
C LEU A 302 17.22 8.73 6.08
N LYS A 303 17.27 7.78 7.02
CA LYS A 303 17.90 6.47 6.81
C LYS A 303 16.99 5.44 6.13
N ALA A 304 15.71 5.41 6.49
CA ALA A 304 14.75 4.48 5.89
C ALA A 304 13.31 4.99 5.99
N MET A 305 12.44 4.52 5.10
CA MET A 305 11.00 4.76 5.12
C MET A 305 10.26 3.48 4.79
N ALA A 306 9.13 3.24 5.45
CA ALA A 306 8.24 2.12 5.18
C ALA A 306 6.79 2.60 5.05
N HIS A 307 6.14 2.26 3.95
CA HIS A 307 4.70 2.34 3.79
C HIS A 307 4.08 1.12 4.46
N ILE A 308 3.19 1.32 5.44
CA ILE A 308 2.57 0.23 6.19
C ILE A 308 1.30 -0.21 5.44
N THR A 309 1.44 -1.28 4.68
CA THR A 309 0.44 -1.84 3.78
C THR A 309 0.04 -3.27 4.20
N GLY A 310 -0.30 -4.15 3.28
CA GLY A 310 -0.47 -5.58 3.55
C GLY A 310 0.80 -6.17 4.16
N GLY A 311 0.65 -6.91 5.26
CA GLY A 311 1.76 -7.29 6.12
C GLY A 311 1.89 -6.41 7.38
N GLY A 312 1.22 -5.25 7.43
CA GLY A 312 1.17 -4.37 8.60
C GLY A 312 2.57 -3.99 9.11
N LEU A 313 2.80 -4.08 10.40
CA LEU A 313 4.10 -3.74 11.00
C LEU A 313 5.26 -4.64 10.53
N SER A 314 4.99 -5.84 9.98
CA SER A 314 6.05 -6.69 9.43
C SER A 314 6.74 -6.05 8.22
N ASN A 315 6.14 -5.03 7.57
CA ASN A 315 6.78 -4.25 6.49
C ASN A 315 8.12 -3.64 6.93
N LEU A 316 8.31 -3.32 8.21
CA LEU A 316 9.57 -2.81 8.73
C LEU A 316 10.73 -3.80 8.54
N LEU A 317 10.46 -5.10 8.54
CA LEU A 317 11.48 -6.14 8.31
C LEU A 317 12.09 -6.09 6.91
N ARG A 318 11.45 -5.40 5.96
CA ARG A 318 11.97 -5.21 4.61
C ARG A 318 13.14 -4.23 4.56
N LEU A 319 13.24 -3.34 5.53
CA LEU A 319 14.19 -2.22 5.51
C LEU A 319 15.62 -2.61 5.88
N HIS A 320 15.80 -3.69 6.66
CA HIS A 320 17.14 -4.16 7.06
C HIS A 320 17.13 -5.63 7.46
N GLU A 321 18.23 -6.37 7.18
CA GLU A 321 18.26 -7.82 7.37
C GLU A 321 18.65 -8.25 8.79
N THR A 322 19.26 -7.39 9.58
CA THR A 322 19.83 -7.76 10.90
C THR A 322 19.34 -6.93 12.07
N LEU A 323 18.79 -5.73 11.82
CA LEU A 323 18.31 -4.82 12.86
C LEU A 323 16.88 -5.15 13.31
N GLY A 324 16.58 -4.79 14.56
CA GLY A 324 15.25 -4.90 15.14
C GLY A 324 14.54 -3.55 15.20
N TRP A 325 13.21 -3.61 15.23
CA TRP A 325 12.30 -2.45 15.25
C TRP A 325 11.48 -2.53 16.53
N HIS A 326 11.54 -1.51 17.36
CA HIS A 326 10.80 -1.49 18.62
C HIS A 326 9.84 -0.31 18.65
N ILE A 327 8.55 -0.59 18.57
CA ILE A 327 7.47 0.39 18.67
C ILE A 327 7.04 0.43 20.14
N ASP A 328 7.51 1.42 20.90
CA ASP A 328 7.26 1.57 22.34
C ASP A 328 6.15 2.57 22.66
N ASP A 329 5.87 3.51 21.77
CA ASP A 329 4.81 4.52 21.88
C ASP A 329 4.02 4.65 20.56
N PRO A 330 3.18 3.64 20.20
CA PRO A 330 2.45 3.63 18.93
C PRO A 330 1.49 4.82 18.82
N LEU A 331 1.16 5.20 17.57
CA LEU A 331 0.12 6.20 17.33
C LEU A 331 -1.23 5.73 17.86
N PRO A 332 -2.16 6.65 18.19
CA PRO A 332 -3.54 6.30 18.50
C PRO A 332 -4.15 5.44 17.40
N VAL A 333 -4.81 4.36 17.80
CA VAL A 333 -5.48 3.45 16.87
C VAL A 333 -6.89 3.99 16.60
N PRO A 334 -7.26 4.30 15.34
CA PRO A 334 -8.62 4.71 14.98
C PRO A 334 -9.69 3.70 15.37
N ALA A 335 -10.88 4.18 15.70
CA ALA A 335 -11.96 3.38 16.31
C ALA A 335 -12.44 2.22 15.43
N GLU A 336 -12.36 2.32 14.11
CA GLU A 336 -12.71 1.25 13.17
C GLU A 336 -11.88 -0.03 13.37
N PHE A 337 -10.61 0.09 13.74
CA PHE A 337 -9.78 -1.08 14.01
C PHE A 337 -10.22 -1.81 15.27
N GLY A 338 -10.61 -1.06 16.32
CA GLY A 338 -11.18 -1.65 17.55
C GLY A 338 -12.47 -2.42 17.26
N TRP A 339 -13.35 -1.81 16.45
CA TRP A 339 -14.57 -2.48 16.01
C TRP A 339 -14.29 -3.74 15.18
N LEU A 340 -13.37 -3.67 14.23
CA LEU A 340 -12.97 -4.85 13.43
C LEU A 340 -12.44 -5.98 14.32
N ALA A 341 -11.56 -5.65 15.28
CA ALA A 341 -10.99 -6.63 16.20
C ALA A 341 -12.09 -7.32 17.04
N GLU A 342 -13.02 -6.54 17.60
CA GLU A 342 -14.12 -7.07 18.43
C GLU A 342 -15.10 -7.88 17.60
N ALA A 343 -15.66 -7.31 16.52
CA ALA A 343 -16.65 -7.95 15.68
C ALA A 343 -16.12 -9.22 14.97
N GLY A 344 -14.84 -9.19 14.56
CA GLY A 344 -14.14 -10.32 13.95
C GLY A 344 -13.55 -11.31 14.97
N SER A 345 -13.50 -10.96 16.27
CA SER A 345 -12.73 -11.68 17.28
C SER A 345 -11.27 -11.90 16.83
N ILE A 346 -10.65 -10.85 16.25
CA ILE A 346 -9.32 -10.90 15.66
C ILE A 346 -8.30 -10.61 16.74
N GLU A 347 -7.26 -11.44 16.84
CA GLU A 347 -6.18 -11.25 17.81
C GLU A 347 -5.33 -10.02 17.46
N SER A 348 -4.78 -9.35 18.49
CA SER A 348 -3.97 -8.14 18.32
C SER A 348 -2.80 -8.34 17.34
N ARG A 349 -2.12 -9.49 17.41
CA ARG A 349 -1.02 -9.80 16.50
C ARG A 349 -1.50 -9.83 15.03
N GLU A 350 -2.65 -10.42 14.75
CA GLU A 350 -3.22 -10.50 13.40
C GLU A 350 -3.69 -9.13 12.91
N MET A 351 -4.28 -8.31 13.78
CA MET A 351 -4.61 -6.92 13.47
C MET A 351 -3.38 -6.15 12.99
N HIS A 352 -2.25 -6.25 13.71
CA HIS A 352 -1.00 -5.57 13.35
C HIS A 352 -0.25 -6.21 12.17
N ARG A 353 -0.58 -7.46 11.79
CA ARG A 353 -0.07 -8.10 10.57
C ARG A 353 -0.86 -7.70 9.33
N THR A 354 -2.16 -7.44 9.48
CA THR A 354 -3.05 -7.18 8.35
C THR A 354 -3.21 -5.69 8.07
N PHE A 355 -3.23 -4.86 9.12
CA PHE A 355 -3.61 -3.45 9.05
C PHE A 355 -2.48 -2.52 9.52
N ASN A 356 -2.59 -1.24 9.11
CA ASN A 356 -1.68 -0.18 9.52
C ASN A 356 -1.88 0.28 10.98
N MET A 357 -2.98 -0.06 11.62
CA MET A 357 -3.33 0.27 13.01
C MET A 357 -3.14 1.75 13.36
N GLY A 358 -3.49 2.65 12.44
CA GLY A 358 -3.36 4.10 12.62
C GLY A 358 -2.03 4.70 12.17
N MET A 359 -1.06 3.89 11.79
CA MET A 359 0.27 4.32 11.40
C MET A 359 0.55 3.91 9.95
N GLY A 360 0.30 4.81 9.00
CA GLY A 360 0.39 4.48 7.57
C GLY A 360 1.80 4.61 6.98
N MET A 361 2.69 5.37 7.62
CA MET A 361 4.08 5.52 7.20
C MET A 361 5.00 5.57 8.43
N VAL A 362 6.18 4.99 8.32
CA VAL A 362 7.24 5.06 9.35
C VAL A 362 8.54 5.52 8.71
N LEU A 363 9.19 6.52 9.33
CA LEU A 363 10.53 6.95 9.01
C LEU A 363 11.50 6.51 10.09
N ALA A 364 12.71 6.11 9.70
CA ALA A 364 13.85 5.96 10.60
C ALA A 364 14.85 7.07 10.32
N VAL A 365 15.24 7.80 11.37
CA VAL A 365 16.17 8.92 11.29
C VAL A 365 17.23 8.84 12.38
N SER A 366 18.39 9.50 12.17
CA SER A 366 19.41 9.63 13.20
C SER A 366 18.82 10.23 14.48
N GLU A 367 19.22 9.72 15.66
CA GLU A 367 18.73 10.18 16.96
C GLU A 367 18.90 11.70 17.14
N THR A 368 20.02 12.24 16.73
CA THR A 368 20.36 13.66 16.89
C THR A 368 19.45 14.63 16.18
N VAL A 369 18.75 14.20 15.13
CA VAL A 369 17.86 15.03 14.32
C VAL A 369 16.36 14.68 14.50
N ALA A 370 16.06 13.68 15.31
CA ALA A 370 14.70 13.15 15.46
C ALA A 370 13.68 14.22 15.85
N ASP A 371 14.01 15.10 16.81
CA ASP A 371 13.11 16.16 17.27
C ASP A 371 12.87 17.23 16.20
N SER A 372 13.89 17.59 15.42
CA SER A 372 13.74 18.59 14.35
C SER A 372 12.90 18.04 13.18
N VAL A 373 13.14 16.80 12.79
CA VAL A 373 12.36 16.12 11.74
C VAL A 373 10.91 15.88 12.20
N THR A 374 10.71 15.41 13.43
CA THR A 374 9.36 15.22 13.98
C THR A 374 8.56 16.52 14.00
N ARG A 375 9.16 17.61 14.45
CA ARG A 375 8.50 18.92 14.49
C ARG A 375 8.15 19.39 13.07
N TRP A 376 9.10 19.29 12.15
CA TRP A 376 8.89 19.67 10.75
C TRP A 376 7.73 18.93 10.09
N LEU A 377 7.64 17.62 10.35
CA LEU A 377 6.55 16.77 9.85
C LEU A 377 5.23 17.05 10.56
N ALA A 378 5.23 17.22 11.89
CA ALA A 378 4.00 17.46 12.68
C ALA A 378 3.32 18.79 12.34
N GLU A 379 4.07 19.81 11.92
CA GLU A 379 3.53 21.10 11.42
C GLU A 379 2.74 20.93 10.11
N ARG A 380 3.06 19.90 9.31
CA ARG A 380 2.46 19.61 7.99
C ARG A 380 1.44 18.48 8.06
N LEU A 381 1.65 17.54 8.95
CA LEU A 381 0.78 16.41 9.21
C LEU A 381 0.62 16.22 10.72
N PRO A 382 -0.38 16.89 11.34
CA PRO A 382 -0.67 16.76 12.77
C PRO A 382 -0.85 15.29 13.19
N GLY A 383 -0.37 14.94 14.37
CA GLY A 383 -0.37 13.58 14.89
C GLY A 383 0.92 12.80 14.58
N THR A 384 1.80 13.32 13.72
CA THR A 384 3.14 12.74 13.50
C THR A 384 3.97 12.88 14.77
N ARG A 385 4.57 11.78 15.22
CA ARG A 385 5.42 11.77 16.41
C ARG A 385 6.42 10.62 16.41
N ARG A 386 7.38 10.66 17.32
CA ARG A 386 8.22 9.53 17.62
C ARG A 386 7.36 8.36 18.12
N VAL A 387 7.62 7.15 17.62
CA VAL A 387 6.88 5.93 17.93
C VAL A 387 7.77 4.78 18.42
N GLY A 388 9.10 4.91 18.32
CA GLY A 388 9.99 3.85 18.70
C GLY A 388 11.44 4.08 18.32
N VAL A 389 12.20 3.00 18.31
CA VAL A 389 13.64 3.00 18.02
C VAL A 389 14.07 1.73 17.26
N VAL A 390 15.14 1.86 16.50
CA VAL A 390 15.89 0.74 15.93
C VAL A 390 16.80 0.14 16.99
N LYS A 391 16.94 -1.19 17.03
CA LYS A 391 17.75 -1.90 18.03
C LYS A 391 18.68 -2.93 17.39
N ASP A 392 19.85 -3.11 17.98
CA ASP A 392 20.78 -4.21 17.66
C ASP A 392 20.32 -5.52 18.34
N SER A 393 19.08 -5.94 18.09
CA SER A 393 18.44 -7.06 18.78
C SER A 393 18.07 -8.24 17.86
N GLY A 394 18.62 -8.26 16.64
CA GLY A 394 18.25 -9.19 15.59
C GLY A 394 17.01 -8.75 14.81
N ARG A 395 16.82 -9.29 13.60
CA ARG A 395 15.74 -8.94 12.67
C ARG A 395 14.39 -9.34 13.25
N ARG A 396 13.73 -8.40 13.91
CA ARG A 396 12.36 -8.57 14.45
C ARG A 396 11.69 -7.23 14.68
N VAL A 397 10.36 -7.24 14.62
CA VAL A 397 9.52 -6.13 15.10
C VAL A 397 8.97 -6.53 16.47
N THR A 398 9.05 -5.62 17.43
CA THR A 398 8.42 -5.72 18.75
C THR A 398 7.59 -4.47 19.02
N HIS A 399 6.55 -4.61 19.83
CA HIS A 399 5.56 -3.56 20.05
C HIS A 399 5.31 -3.37 21.57
N ALA A 400 4.71 -2.24 21.98
CA ALA A 400 4.28 -2.01 23.35
C ALA A 400 3.29 -3.10 23.82
N ASP A 401 2.41 -3.57 22.93
CA ASP A 401 1.69 -4.83 23.13
C ASP A 401 2.64 -6.01 22.89
N GLN A 402 2.99 -6.69 23.96
CA GLN A 402 3.96 -7.79 23.93
C GLN A 402 3.50 -9.02 23.11
N SER A 403 2.21 -9.12 22.78
CA SER A 403 1.69 -10.16 21.90
C SER A 403 2.06 -9.94 20.43
N VAL A 404 2.46 -8.70 20.07
CA VAL A 404 2.79 -8.29 18.71
C VAL A 404 4.30 -8.40 18.50
N VAL A 405 4.70 -9.52 17.94
CA VAL A 405 6.10 -9.80 17.56
C VAL A 405 6.11 -10.41 16.16
N PHE A 406 6.96 -9.87 15.27
CA PHE A 406 7.20 -10.40 13.93
C PHE A 406 8.68 -10.66 13.72
N GLU A 407 9.02 -11.85 13.24
CA GLU A 407 10.40 -12.27 12.89
C GLU A 407 10.53 -12.54 11.38
N HIS A 408 9.40 -12.64 10.67
CA HIS A 408 9.30 -12.84 9.24
C HIS A 408 8.30 -11.83 8.66
N TYR A 409 8.62 -11.39 7.44
CA TYR A 409 7.72 -10.58 6.61
C TYR A 409 6.70 -11.48 5.94
#